data_50f1b21d64fd641699d1755b1983b53c
#
_entry.id   50f1b21d64fd641699d1755b1983b53c
#
_cell.length_a   1.000
_cell.length_b   1.000
_cell.length_c   1.000
_cell.angle_alpha   90.00
_cell.angle_beta   90.00
_cell.angle_gamma   90.00
#
_symmetry.space_group_name_H-M   'P 1'
#
loop_
_entity.id
_entity.type
_entity.pdbx_description
1 polymer ?
#
loop_
_entity_poly.entity_id
_entity_poly.type
_entity_poly.pdbx_seq_one_letter_code
_entity_poly.pdbx_strand_id
1 'polypeptide(L)'
;MTALPRIRLVLLGDSLAYGTGAARRDQTLGPRLTAALAAAGYAVELHVFAVPGATSASLGAQVRRATALPADLAVVVSGANDLARLVPPADAARDLGTATAALRAAGADVVVATAPDMSVAPVVPRGARPLVRAGCAALERLQAEVVQAAGGTVARLGAELATAFGTDTSLFATDRYHPSGAGYAVIAARLAPIVRTVADRRAAIASTA
;
A
#
# COMPACT_ATOMS: atom_id res chain seq x y z
N MET A 1 11.88 28.47 -16.91
CA MET A 1 11.82 27.08 -16.41
C MET A 1 10.49 26.91 -15.71
N THR A 2 9.59 26.08 -16.22
CA THR A 2 8.32 25.79 -15.57
C THR A 2 8.58 24.99 -14.29
N ALA A 3 8.00 25.41 -13.16
CA ALA A 3 8.13 24.69 -11.91
C ALA A 3 7.53 23.27 -12.05
N LEU A 4 8.19 22.28 -11.47
CA LEU A 4 7.68 20.90 -11.47
C LEU A 4 6.36 20.84 -10.70
N PRO A 5 5.35 20.08 -11.18
CA PRO A 5 4.12 19.86 -10.44
C PRO A 5 4.44 19.19 -9.09
N ARG A 6 3.87 19.74 -8.01
CA ARG A 6 4.10 19.24 -6.65
C ARG A 6 3.09 18.18 -6.29
N ILE A 7 3.54 17.16 -5.58
CA ILE A 7 2.70 16.08 -5.03
C ILE A 7 3.07 15.88 -3.57
N ARG A 8 2.10 16.08 -2.67
CA ARG A 8 2.20 15.62 -1.29
C ARG A 8 1.69 14.18 -1.22
N LEU A 9 2.63 13.25 -1.13
CA LEU A 9 2.40 11.82 -1.03
C LEU A 9 2.32 11.41 0.44
N VAL A 10 1.23 10.76 0.85
CA VAL A 10 1.09 10.19 2.18
C VAL A 10 0.99 8.66 2.10
N LEU A 11 1.74 7.97 2.96
CA LEU A 11 1.68 6.52 3.12
C LEU A 11 1.00 6.15 4.43
N LEU A 12 -0.01 5.29 4.35
CA LEU A 12 -0.75 4.76 5.49
C LEU A 12 -0.74 3.23 5.45
N GLY A 13 -0.99 2.62 6.57
CA GLY A 13 -1.11 1.16 6.69
C GLY A 13 -0.26 0.57 7.80
N ASP A 14 0.30 -0.58 7.52
CA ASP A 14 1.01 -1.41 8.48
C ASP A 14 2.54 -1.37 8.30
N SER A 15 3.21 -2.44 8.75
CA SER A 15 4.67 -2.60 8.67
C SER A 15 5.20 -2.55 7.24
N LEU A 16 4.41 -2.95 6.23
CA LEU A 16 4.83 -2.94 4.84
C LEU A 16 4.87 -1.50 4.30
N ALA A 17 3.87 -0.68 4.60
CA ALA A 17 3.88 0.75 4.25
C ALA A 17 4.95 1.52 5.05
N TYR A 18 5.22 1.11 6.29
CA TYR A 18 6.28 1.69 7.14
C TYR A 18 7.68 1.38 6.61
N GLY A 19 7.89 0.17 6.07
CA GLY A 19 9.18 -0.28 5.53
C GLY A 19 9.95 -1.24 6.43
N THR A 20 9.26 -1.97 7.32
CA THR A 20 9.87 -2.99 8.17
C THR A 20 10.57 -4.06 7.34
N GLY A 21 11.76 -4.48 7.75
CA GLY A 21 12.58 -5.49 7.06
C GLY A 21 13.61 -4.91 6.09
N ALA A 22 13.45 -3.67 5.62
CA ALA A 22 14.48 -3.01 4.83
C ALA A 22 15.66 -2.59 5.72
N ALA A 23 16.89 -2.82 5.24
CA ALA A 23 18.10 -2.46 5.99
C ALA A 23 18.35 -0.94 6.05
N ARG A 24 17.83 -0.18 5.08
CA ARG A 24 18.02 1.26 4.97
C ARG A 24 16.73 1.94 4.59
N ARG A 25 16.57 3.20 5.03
CA ARG A 25 15.36 3.98 4.81
C ARG A 25 15.04 4.20 3.32
N ASP A 26 16.05 4.44 2.49
CA ASP A 26 15.90 4.64 1.04
C ASP A 26 15.42 3.37 0.30
N GLN A 27 15.51 2.21 0.93
CA GLN A 27 15.05 0.94 0.39
C GLN A 27 13.57 0.66 0.67
N THR A 28 12.90 1.46 1.50
CA THR A 28 11.49 1.27 1.86
C THR A 28 10.55 1.75 0.77
N LEU A 29 9.26 1.41 0.88
CA LEU A 29 8.26 1.68 -0.15
C LEU A 29 8.11 3.18 -0.45
N GLY A 30 7.99 4.03 0.58
CA GLY A 30 7.78 5.46 0.42
C GLY A 30 8.87 6.16 -0.40
N PRO A 31 10.15 6.10 0.00
CA PRO A 31 11.24 6.66 -0.79
C PRO A 31 11.34 6.12 -2.21
N ARG A 32 11.04 4.83 -2.43
CA ARG A 32 11.05 4.25 -3.79
C ARG A 32 9.93 4.82 -4.66
N LEU A 33 8.72 5.00 -4.14
CA LEU A 33 7.63 5.66 -4.86
C LEU A 33 7.94 7.13 -5.11
N THR A 34 8.55 7.81 -4.13
CA THR A 34 9.04 9.19 -4.29
C THR A 34 10.03 9.30 -5.44
N ALA A 35 11.03 8.41 -5.50
CA ALA A 35 12.02 8.40 -6.57
C ALA A 35 11.37 8.12 -7.95
N ALA A 36 10.39 7.23 -8.01
CA ALA A 36 9.67 6.93 -9.26
C ALA A 36 8.85 8.13 -9.75
N LEU A 37 8.16 8.84 -8.86
CA LEU A 37 7.43 10.07 -9.20
C LEU A 37 8.38 11.21 -9.57
N ALA A 38 9.50 11.35 -8.87
CA ALA A 38 10.53 12.35 -9.21
C ALA A 38 11.12 12.11 -10.59
N ALA A 39 11.39 10.85 -10.96
CA ALA A 39 11.82 10.47 -12.31
C ALA A 39 10.76 10.76 -13.38
N ALA A 40 9.48 10.83 -12.99
CA ALA A 40 8.37 11.23 -13.86
C ALA A 40 8.16 12.76 -13.92
N GLY A 41 8.99 13.57 -13.25
CA GLY A 41 8.96 15.02 -13.32
C GLY A 41 8.13 15.68 -12.20
N TYR A 42 7.84 15.00 -11.10
CA TYR A 42 7.13 15.56 -9.95
C TYR A 42 8.09 16.01 -8.83
N ALA A 43 7.78 17.14 -8.18
CA ALA A 43 8.38 17.49 -6.89
C ALA A 43 7.56 16.86 -5.77
N VAL A 44 8.12 15.85 -5.08
CA VAL A 44 7.38 15.02 -4.13
C VAL A 44 7.75 15.35 -2.69
N GLU A 45 6.72 15.62 -1.86
CA GLU A 45 6.83 15.73 -0.41
C GLU A 45 6.20 14.47 0.21
N LEU A 46 7.04 13.62 0.86
CA LEU A 46 6.59 12.34 1.42
C LEU A 46 6.33 12.44 2.92
N HIS A 47 5.15 11.95 3.34
CA HIS A 47 4.82 11.71 4.74
C HIS A 47 4.40 10.25 4.95
N VAL A 48 4.93 9.61 5.99
CA VAL A 48 4.61 8.23 6.35
C VAL A 48 3.88 8.21 7.69
N PHE A 49 2.62 7.83 7.68
CA PHE A 49 1.76 7.69 8.85
C PHE A 49 1.53 6.24 9.25
N ALA A 50 2.06 5.30 8.46
CA ALA A 50 1.95 3.88 8.68
C ALA A 50 2.53 3.46 10.04
N VAL A 51 1.89 2.48 10.68
CA VAL A 51 2.27 1.97 11.99
C VAL A 51 2.48 0.45 11.91
N PRO A 52 3.68 -0.07 12.21
CA PRO A 52 3.91 -1.51 12.24
C PRO A 52 2.90 -2.23 13.15
N GLY A 53 2.36 -3.35 12.67
CA GLY A 53 1.36 -4.12 13.40
C GLY A 53 -0.07 -3.56 13.32
N ALA A 54 -0.32 -2.44 12.65
CA ALA A 54 -1.66 -1.89 12.48
C ALA A 54 -2.58 -2.85 11.71
N THR A 55 -3.83 -2.95 12.14
CA THR A 55 -4.93 -3.56 11.38
C THR A 55 -5.73 -2.48 10.66
N SER A 56 -6.65 -2.89 9.79
CA SER A 56 -7.55 -1.97 9.08
C SER A 56 -8.34 -1.07 10.05
N ALA A 57 -8.75 -1.58 11.21
CA ALA A 57 -9.41 -0.80 12.27
C ALA A 57 -8.55 0.37 12.80
N SER A 58 -7.22 0.24 12.72
CA SER A 58 -6.28 1.27 13.18
C SER A 58 -6.09 2.42 12.18
N LEU A 59 -6.57 2.28 10.94
CA LEU A 59 -6.40 3.29 9.88
C LEU A 59 -7.03 4.63 10.22
N GLY A 60 -8.13 4.65 10.96
CA GLY A 60 -8.81 5.89 11.34
C GLY A 60 -7.91 6.93 12.03
N ALA A 61 -7.00 6.48 12.89
CA ALA A 61 -6.02 7.37 13.55
C ALA A 61 -4.96 7.91 12.57
N GLN A 62 -4.54 7.09 11.62
CA GLN A 62 -3.59 7.49 10.57
C GLN A 62 -4.24 8.46 9.59
N VAL A 63 -5.51 8.23 9.20
CA VAL A 63 -6.30 9.11 8.35
C VAL A 63 -6.44 10.50 8.98
N ARG A 64 -6.81 10.60 10.26
CA ARG A 64 -6.89 11.91 10.94
C ARG A 64 -5.59 12.69 10.89
N ARG A 65 -4.43 12.03 10.97
CA ARG A 65 -3.12 12.67 10.83
C ARG A 65 -2.83 13.08 9.40
N ALA A 66 -3.18 12.24 8.43
CA ALA A 66 -2.97 12.50 7.01
C ALA A 66 -3.86 13.64 6.50
N THR A 67 -5.12 13.70 6.94
CA THR A 67 -6.08 14.74 6.52
C THR A 67 -5.85 16.09 7.20
N ALA A 68 -5.01 16.17 8.23
CA ALA A 68 -4.51 17.44 8.76
C ALA A 68 -3.53 18.14 7.79
N LEU A 69 -3.06 17.43 6.76
CA LEU A 69 -2.26 17.95 5.66
C LEU A 69 -3.11 17.93 4.38
N PRO A 70 -2.95 18.90 3.47
CA PRO A 70 -3.59 18.85 2.16
C PRO A 70 -2.88 17.81 1.27
N ALA A 71 -3.10 16.52 1.56
CA ALA A 71 -2.52 15.42 0.82
C ALA A 71 -3.10 15.38 -0.60
N ASP A 72 -2.22 15.22 -1.60
CA ASP A 72 -2.62 15.05 -3.00
C ASP A 72 -2.88 13.59 -3.35
N LEU A 73 -2.03 12.71 -2.84
CA LEU A 73 -2.04 11.29 -3.15
C LEU A 73 -1.77 10.47 -1.89
N ALA A 74 -2.67 9.55 -1.58
CA ALA A 74 -2.53 8.61 -0.47
C ALA A 74 -2.29 7.19 -1.02
N VAL A 75 -1.27 6.51 -0.51
CA VAL A 75 -1.05 5.09 -0.74
C VAL A 75 -1.32 4.35 0.56
N VAL A 76 -2.23 3.39 0.53
CA VAL A 76 -2.62 2.58 1.70
C VAL A 76 -2.24 1.13 1.46
N VAL A 77 -1.57 0.51 2.44
CA VAL A 77 -1.24 -0.92 2.45
C VAL A 77 -1.68 -1.51 3.77
N SER A 78 -2.69 -2.38 3.76
CA SER A 78 -3.25 -2.98 4.98
C SER A 78 -3.89 -4.33 4.69
N GLY A 79 -3.94 -5.21 5.69
CA GLY A 79 -4.65 -6.47 5.62
C GLY A 79 -3.86 -7.68 6.12
N ALA A 80 -2.53 -7.66 6.08
CA ALA A 80 -1.71 -8.77 6.56
C ALA A 80 -1.92 -9.04 8.05
N ASN A 81 -2.00 -7.99 8.87
CA ASN A 81 -2.25 -8.11 10.31
C ASN A 81 -3.70 -8.49 10.63
N ASP A 82 -4.66 -8.08 9.80
CA ASP A 82 -6.05 -8.51 9.94
C ASP A 82 -6.16 -10.03 9.80
N LEU A 83 -5.53 -10.58 8.75
CA LEU A 83 -5.46 -12.04 8.54
C LEU A 83 -4.73 -12.76 9.67
N ALA A 84 -3.56 -12.26 10.09
CA ALA A 84 -2.79 -12.86 11.17
C ALA A 84 -3.53 -12.88 12.52
N ARG A 85 -4.41 -11.91 12.74
CA ARG A 85 -5.25 -11.81 13.96
C ARG A 85 -6.66 -12.37 13.77
N LEU A 86 -6.92 -13.05 12.66
CA LEU A 86 -8.20 -13.66 12.34
C LEU A 86 -9.38 -12.67 12.39
N VAL A 87 -9.12 -11.40 12.03
CA VAL A 87 -10.19 -10.41 11.86
C VAL A 87 -11.07 -10.86 10.70
N PRO A 88 -12.41 -10.86 10.86
CA PRO A 88 -13.30 -11.22 9.78
C PRO A 88 -13.01 -10.35 8.53
N PRO A 89 -12.83 -10.94 7.33
CA PRO A 89 -12.48 -10.19 6.12
C PRO A 89 -13.46 -9.06 5.79
N ALA A 90 -14.73 -9.23 6.09
CA ALA A 90 -15.75 -8.19 5.89
C ALA A 90 -15.54 -6.98 6.80
N ASP A 91 -15.11 -7.18 8.04
CA ASP A 91 -14.84 -6.11 8.99
C ASP A 91 -13.58 -5.33 8.58
N ALA A 92 -12.50 -6.06 8.24
CA ALA A 92 -11.27 -5.45 7.74
C ALA A 92 -11.51 -4.64 6.45
N ALA A 93 -12.30 -5.16 5.52
CA ALA A 93 -12.66 -4.46 4.29
C ALA A 93 -13.50 -3.22 4.59
N ARG A 94 -14.53 -3.31 5.46
CA ARG A 94 -15.35 -2.16 5.86
C ARG A 94 -14.51 -1.02 6.42
N ASP A 95 -13.56 -1.33 7.31
CA ASP A 95 -12.70 -0.33 7.95
C ASP A 95 -11.76 0.32 6.93
N LEU A 96 -11.23 -0.45 5.98
CA LEU A 96 -10.44 0.06 4.85
C LEU A 96 -11.29 0.96 3.93
N GLY A 97 -12.51 0.56 3.62
CA GLY A 97 -13.44 1.36 2.83
C GLY A 97 -13.75 2.71 3.48
N THR A 98 -13.99 2.71 4.80
CA THR A 98 -14.18 3.93 5.59
C THR A 98 -12.96 4.84 5.54
N ALA A 99 -11.75 4.30 5.70
CA ALA A 99 -10.51 5.06 5.60
C ALA A 99 -10.31 5.65 4.19
N THR A 100 -10.60 4.86 3.14
CA THR A 100 -10.52 5.30 1.74
C THR A 100 -11.48 6.45 1.48
N ALA A 101 -12.74 6.32 1.89
CA ALA A 101 -13.75 7.37 1.71
C ALA A 101 -13.36 8.67 2.42
N ALA A 102 -12.82 8.58 3.64
CA ALA A 102 -12.39 9.76 4.40
C ALA A 102 -11.20 10.49 3.75
N LEU A 103 -10.22 9.75 3.20
CA LEU A 103 -9.11 10.34 2.45
C LEU A 103 -9.60 11.01 1.14
N ARG A 104 -10.53 10.36 0.44
CA ARG A 104 -11.16 10.93 -0.77
C ARG A 104 -11.95 12.20 -0.45
N ALA A 105 -12.74 12.21 0.62
CA ALA A 105 -13.50 13.38 1.07
C ALA A 105 -12.59 14.55 1.46
N ALA A 106 -11.36 14.27 1.92
CA ALA A 106 -10.34 15.29 2.19
C ALA A 106 -9.59 15.76 0.93
N GLY A 107 -9.97 15.29 -0.27
CA GLY A 107 -9.42 15.75 -1.55
C GLY A 107 -8.19 14.96 -2.03
N ALA A 108 -7.74 13.93 -1.32
CA ALA A 108 -6.65 13.08 -1.78
C ALA A 108 -7.13 12.07 -2.82
N ASP A 109 -6.33 11.82 -3.85
CA ASP A 109 -6.47 10.59 -4.64
C ASP A 109 -5.90 9.41 -3.85
N VAL A 110 -6.57 8.26 -3.91
CA VAL A 110 -6.21 7.12 -3.06
C VAL A 110 -5.87 5.90 -3.92
N VAL A 111 -4.69 5.33 -3.68
CA VAL A 111 -4.26 4.03 -4.23
C VAL A 111 -4.16 3.05 -3.06
N VAL A 112 -4.86 1.94 -3.15
CA VAL A 112 -4.79 0.87 -2.14
C VAL A 112 -4.10 -0.35 -2.76
N ALA A 113 -2.95 -0.73 -2.19
CA ALA A 113 -2.38 -2.05 -2.43
C ALA A 113 -3.10 -3.04 -1.51
N THR A 114 -3.86 -3.95 -2.12
CA THR A 114 -4.65 -4.96 -1.40
C THR A 114 -3.76 -5.95 -0.66
N ALA A 115 -4.34 -6.69 0.29
CA ALA A 115 -3.62 -7.69 1.08
C ALA A 115 -2.82 -8.65 0.19
N PRO A 116 -1.50 -8.81 0.43
CA PRO A 116 -0.68 -9.73 -0.36
C PRO A 116 -1.03 -11.20 -0.02
N ASP A 117 -0.68 -12.13 -0.92
CA ASP A 117 -0.75 -13.56 -0.61
C ASP A 117 0.38 -13.95 0.37
N MET A 118 0.05 -13.95 1.65
CA MET A 118 0.99 -14.30 2.73
C MET A 118 1.33 -15.79 2.77
N SER A 119 0.64 -16.66 2.00
CA SER A 119 0.90 -18.10 1.98
C SER A 119 2.30 -18.47 1.48
N VAL A 120 2.93 -17.56 0.72
CA VAL A 120 4.29 -17.74 0.19
C VAL A 120 5.39 -17.40 1.21
N ALA A 121 5.05 -16.71 2.29
CA ALA A 121 6.02 -16.32 3.31
C ALA A 121 6.64 -17.57 3.96
N PRO A 122 7.99 -17.62 4.11
CA PRO A 122 8.68 -18.80 4.63
C PRO A 122 8.28 -19.18 6.07
N VAL A 123 7.77 -18.23 6.86
CA VAL A 123 7.26 -18.48 8.23
C VAL A 123 5.94 -19.26 8.24
N VAL A 124 5.20 -19.29 7.12
CA VAL A 124 3.90 -19.97 7.04
C VAL A 124 4.14 -21.48 6.85
N PRO A 125 3.70 -22.31 7.82
CA PRO A 125 3.83 -23.75 7.71
C PRO A 125 3.15 -24.30 6.44
N ARG A 126 3.79 -25.27 5.77
CA ARG A 126 3.29 -25.83 4.50
C ARG A 126 1.82 -26.26 4.57
N GLY A 127 1.42 -26.92 5.67
CA GLY A 127 0.04 -27.37 5.86
C GLY A 127 -0.98 -26.24 6.01
N ALA A 128 -0.56 -25.04 6.47
CA ALA A 128 -1.44 -23.88 6.61
C ALA A 128 -1.59 -23.04 5.34
N ARG A 129 -0.68 -23.19 4.37
CA ARG A 129 -0.62 -22.37 3.16
C ARG A 129 -1.93 -22.30 2.37
N PRO A 130 -2.65 -23.41 2.12
CA PRO A 130 -3.92 -23.36 1.40
C PRO A 130 -4.97 -22.48 2.11
N LEU A 131 -5.07 -22.59 3.44
CA LEU A 131 -5.99 -21.80 4.25
C LEU A 131 -5.62 -20.31 4.23
N VAL A 132 -4.32 -20.00 4.42
CA VAL A 132 -3.81 -18.62 4.36
C VAL A 132 -4.07 -18.02 2.99
N ARG A 133 -3.81 -18.73 1.89
CA ARG A 133 -4.08 -18.27 0.54
C ARG A 133 -5.55 -17.97 0.31
N ALA A 134 -6.44 -18.86 0.75
CA ALA A 134 -7.88 -18.63 0.63
C ALA A 134 -8.34 -17.39 1.41
N GLY A 135 -7.81 -17.18 2.62
CA GLY A 135 -8.08 -16.00 3.44
C GLY A 135 -7.57 -14.71 2.76
N CYS A 136 -6.35 -14.72 2.21
CA CYS A 136 -5.79 -13.58 1.47
C CYS A 136 -6.66 -13.23 0.25
N ALA A 137 -7.05 -14.22 -0.55
CA ALA A 137 -7.89 -14.01 -1.73
C ALA A 137 -9.28 -13.47 -1.39
N ALA A 138 -9.89 -13.98 -0.29
CA ALA A 138 -11.18 -13.48 0.18
C ALA A 138 -11.09 -12.02 0.63
N LEU A 139 -10.06 -11.67 1.39
CA LEU A 139 -9.84 -10.29 1.85
C LEU A 139 -9.54 -9.37 0.67
N GLU A 140 -8.64 -9.75 -0.25
CA GLU A 140 -8.31 -8.96 -1.44
C GLU A 140 -9.55 -8.61 -2.26
N ARG A 141 -10.46 -9.58 -2.48
CA ARG A 141 -11.70 -9.36 -3.24
C ARG A 141 -12.57 -8.30 -2.54
N LEU A 142 -12.81 -8.45 -1.23
CA LEU A 142 -13.63 -7.51 -0.46
C LEU A 142 -13.00 -6.12 -0.37
N GLN A 143 -11.68 -6.06 -0.17
CA GLN A 143 -10.94 -4.79 -0.19
C GLN A 143 -11.11 -4.07 -1.54
N ALA A 144 -11.00 -4.80 -2.65
CA ALA A 144 -11.16 -4.21 -3.98
C ALA A 144 -12.57 -3.63 -4.18
N GLU A 145 -13.61 -4.34 -3.76
CA GLU A 145 -15.00 -3.90 -3.84
C GLU A 145 -15.24 -2.58 -3.07
N VAL A 146 -14.82 -2.53 -1.80
CA VAL A 146 -15.04 -1.34 -0.96
C VAL A 146 -14.19 -0.14 -1.37
N VAL A 147 -12.96 -0.37 -1.85
CA VAL A 147 -12.07 0.69 -2.32
C VAL A 147 -12.62 1.32 -3.59
N GLN A 148 -13.10 0.52 -4.55
CA GLN A 148 -13.74 1.02 -5.76
C GLN A 148 -15.03 1.78 -5.45
N ALA A 149 -15.87 1.26 -4.55
CA ALA A 149 -17.08 1.94 -4.11
C ALA A 149 -16.79 3.30 -3.44
N ALA A 150 -15.65 3.42 -2.74
CA ALA A 150 -15.18 4.68 -2.14
C ALA A 150 -14.45 5.61 -3.12
N GLY A 151 -14.37 5.29 -4.41
CA GLY A 151 -13.69 6.09 -5.43
C GLY A 151 -12.16 6.02 -5.37
N GLY A 152 -11.59 4.99 -4.74
CA GLY A 152 -10.15 4.71 -4.72
C GLY A 152 -9.71 3.86 -5.91
N THR A 153 -8.41 3.88 -6.19
CA THR A 153 -7.75 3.01 -7.17
C THR A 153 -7.21 1.77 -6.49
N VAL A 154 -7.57 0.59 -6.99
CA VAL A 154 -7.09 -0.70 -6.47
C VAL A 154 -5.83 -1.13 -7.21
N ALA A 155 -4.76 -1.39 -6.48
CA ALA A 155 -3.54 -2.02 -6.97
C ALA A 155 -3.55 -3.51 -6.58
N ARG A 156 -4.01 -4.38 -7.48
CA ARG A 156 -4.04 -5.83 -7.27
C ARG A 156 -2.68 -6.42 -7.62
N LEU A 157 -1.81 -6.55 -6.63
CA LEU A 157 -0.45 -7.03 -6.81
C LEU A 157 -0.26 -8.47 -6.30
N GLY A 158 -1.29 -9.06 -5.66
CA GLY A 158 -1.19 -10.31 -4.91
C GLY A 158 -0.60 -11.46 -5.72
N ALA A 159 -1.12 -11.74 -6.92
CA ALA A 159 -0.67 -12.86 -7.74
C ALA A 159 0.77 -12.69 -8.27
N GLU A 160 1.12 -11.49 -8.74
CA GLU A 160 2.45 -11.19 -9.27
C GLU A 160 3.51 -11.24 -8.16
N LEU A 161 3.20 -10.66 -7.01
CA LEU A 161 4.09 -10.68 -5.85
C LEU A 161 4.22 -12.10 -5.29
N ALA A 162 3.13 -12.88 -5.22
CA ALA A 162 3.17 -14.26 -4.78
C ALA A 162 4.10 -15.11 -5.66
N THR A 163 4.10 -14.91 -6.97
CA THR A 163 5.03 -15.58 -7.88
C THR A 163 6.48 -15.19 -7.58
N ALA A 164 6.78 -13.89 -7.48
CA ALA A 164 8.15 -13.42 -7.23
C ALA A 164 8.67 -13.90 -5.86
N PHE A 165 7.92 -13.65 -4.80
CA PHE A 165 8.31 -14.02 -3.43
C PHE A 165 8.29 -15.53 -3.17
N GLY A 166 7.47 -16.28 -3.90
CA GLY A 166 7.41 -17.74 -3.81
C GLY A 166 8.60 -18.42 -4.46
N THR A 167 9.26 -17.78 -5.42
CA THR A 167 10.42 -18.33 -6.14
C THR A 167 11.76 -17.83 -5.60
N ASP A 168 11.78 -16.64 -4.96
CA ASP A 168 13.02 -16.05 -4.44
C ASP A 168 12.86 -15.64 -2.97
N THR A 169 13.40 -16.44 -2.06
CA THR A 169 13.35 -16.18 -0.62
C THR A 169 14.24 -15.03 -0.18
N SER A 170 15.18 -14.55 -1.00
CA SER A 170 16.00 -13.36 -0.70
C SER A 170 15.19 -12.06 -0.70
N LEU A 171 13.99 -12.09 -1.27
CA LEU A 171 13.05 -10.98 -1.21
C LEU A 171 12.44 -10.77 0.19
N PHE A 172 12.57 -11.78 1.08
CA PHE A 172 12.23 -11.62 2.50
C PHE A 172 13.44 -11.18 3.32
N ALA A 173 13.16 -10.41 4.37
CA ALA A 173 14.14 -10.07 5.40
C ALA A 173 14.51 -11.30 6.27
N THR A 174 15.43 -11.10 7.21
CA THR A 174 15.91 -12.16 8.11
C THR A 174 14.80 -12.78 8.97
N ASP A 175 13.71 -12.03 9.24
CA ASP A 175 12.54 -12.53 9.95
C ASP A 175 11.67 -13.46 9.09
N ARG A 176 11.96 -13.61 7.80
CA ARG A 176 11.29 -14.49 6.84
C ARG A 176 9.80 -14.16 6.65
N TYR A 177 9.42 -12.94 6.98
CA TYR A 177 8.04 -12.43 6.94
C TYR A 177 7.94 -11.10 6.18
N HIS A 178 8.71 -10.09 6.59
CA HIS A 178 8.72 -8.80 5.93
C HIS A 178 9.60 -8.81 4.68
N PRO A 179 9.32 -7.93 3.71
CA PRO A 179 10.19 -7.76 2.54
C PRO A 179 11.58 -7.26 2.93
N SER A 180 12.61 -7.80 2.30
CA SER A 180 13.95 -7.20 2.29
C SER A 180 13.99 -5.92 1.44
N GLY A 181 15.12 -5.21 1.42
CA GLY A 181 15.30 -4.10 0.48
C GLY A 181 15.08 -4.49 -0.99
N ALA A 182 15.46 -5.72 -1.39
CA ALA A 182 15.16 -6.28 -2.71
C ALA A 182 13.66 -6.54 -2.89
N GLY A 183 13.00 -7.10 -1.87
CA GLY A 183 11.55 -7.29 -1.88
C GLY A 183 10.77 -5.98 -2.05
N TYR A 184 11.18 -4.93 -1.35
CA TYR A 184 10.60 -3.59 -1.54
C TYR A 184 10.84 -3.03 -2.95
N ALA A 185 11.97 -3.35 -3.59
CA ALA A 185 12.20 -2.94 -4.97
C ALA A 185 11.20 -3.61 -5.92
N VAL A 186 10.93 -4.91 -5.73
CA VAL A 186 9.93 -5.63 -6.52
C VAL A 186 8.52 -5.07 -6.31
N ILE A 187 8.12 -4.82 -5.06
CA ILE A 187 6.81 -4.23 -4.73
C ILE A 187 6.68 -2.84 -5.37
N ALA A 188 7.67 -1.99 -5.19
CA ALA A 188 7.66 -0.63 -5.73
C ALA A 188 7.62 -0.62 -7.26
N ALA A 189 8.34 -1.50 -7.94
CA ALA A 189 8.33 -1.63 -9.39
C ALA A 189 6.93 -1.94 -9.96
N ARG A 190 6.10 -2.68 -9.21
CA ARG A 190 4.72 -2.99 -9.59
C ARG A 190 3.73 -1.87 -9.22
N LEU A 191 3.94 -1.22 -8.08
CA LEU A 191 3.02 -0.20 -7.57
C LEU A 191 3.25 1.17 -8.22
N ALA A 192 4.49 1.54 -8.53
CA ALA A 192 4.85 2.86 -9.04
C ALA A 192 4.13 3.26 -10.34
N PRO A 193 3.93 2.38 -11.34
CA PRO A 193 3.16 2.72 -12.53
C PRO A 193 1.72 3.12 -12.23
N ILE A 194 1.08 2.45 -11.27
CA ILE A 194 -0.31 2.73 -10.85
C ILE A 194 -0.36 4.09 -10.14
N VAL A 195 0.55 4.31 -9.19
CA VAL A 195 0.67 5.56 -8.44
C VAL A 195 0.93 6.73 -9.39
N ARG A 196 1.83 6.56 -10.36
CA ARG A 196 2.11 7.55 -11.40
C ARG A 196 0.88 7.87 -12.25
N THR A 197 0.13 6.86 -12.71
CA THR A 197 -1.10 7.07 -13.51
C THR A 197 -2.12 7.92 -12.75
N VAL A 198 -2.23 7.74 -11.43
CA VAL A 198 -3.12 8.55 -10.60
C VAL A 198 -2.59 9.98 -10.45
N ALA A 199 -1.28 10.15 -10.27
CA ALA A 199 -0.63 11.47 -10.22
C ALA A 199 -0.80 12.24 -11.54
N ASP A 200 -0.62 11.58 -12.68
CA ASP A 200 -0.75 12.18 -14.02
C ASP A 200 -2.20 12.65 -14.26
N ARG A 201 -3.21 11.87 -13.86
CA ARG A 201 -4.62 12.28 -13.95
C ARG A 201 -4.91 13.50 -13.09
N ARG A 202 -4.40 13.54 -11.85
CA ARG A 202 -4.57 14.68 -10.96
C ARG A 202 -3.97 15.95 -11.55
N ALA A 203 -2.74 15.85 -12.07
CA ALA A 203 -2.06 16.98 -12.70
C ALA A 203 -2.81 17.52 -13.92
N ALA A 204 -3.37 16.63 -14.76
CA ALA A 204 -4.18 17.02 -15.91
C ALA A 204 -5.44 17.82 -15.52
N ILE A 205 -6.16 17.36 -14.46
CA ILE A 205 -7.34 18.07 -13.94
C ILE A 205 -6.95 19.46 -13.40
N ALA A 206 -5.85 19.56 -12.65
CA ALA A 206 -5.39 20.84 -12.10
C ALA A 206 -4.95 21.84 -13.19
N SER A 207 -4.54 21.36 -14.36
CA SER A 207 -4.13 22.21 -15.49
C SER A 207 -5.31 22.74 -16.31
N THR A 208 -6.52 22.19 -16.11
CA THR A 208 -7.75 22.56 -16.83
C THR A 208 -8.72 23.41 -15.98
N ALA A 209 -8.44 23.57 -14.69
CA ALA A 209 -9.24 24.35 -13.73
C ALA A 209 -8.64 25.74 -13.50
#